data_dd07e7af0a60d9fbb2e4528a91880fa2
#
_entry.id   dd07e7af0a60d9fbb2e4528a91880fa2
#
_cell.length_a   1.000
_cell.length_b   1.000
_cell.length_c   1.000
_cell.angle_alpha   90.00
_cell.angle_beta   90.00
_cell.angle_gamma   90.00
#
_symmetry.space_group_name_H-M   'P 1'
#
loop_
_entity.id
_entity.type
_entity.pdbx_description
1 polymer ?
#
loop_
_entity_poly.entity_id
_entity_poly.type
_entity_poly.pdbx_seq_one_letter_code
_entity_poly.pdbx_strand_id
1 'polypeptide(L)'
;AASDVYKRQIIYRREEMEKIIETGLGSFQIRSRWRWIPEERIIEVYEIPYTTKTDVIIERIVKLSKEGKVKEIADIRDETDLSGLRIAIDLKRGVDPDKLMAKLYRSTTLQDSFSCNFNVLVDGYPRVMGVRQILHEWVKWRIESTRRRINFDLGKKSERLHLLHGLEAILLDIDKAIAIIRGTKLEAEVVPNLMKGFDIDETQAEFVAELKLRNINEEYILNRTKDIAKLESEIAELEEILSSEENIKKVISDELAAVNKKYVMPRRTGRIEPHEVIEVSLEPEVEEYPVTIMLSRDGYLKKMTDR
;
A
#
# COMPACT_ATOMS: atom_id res chain seq x y z
N ALA A 1 -1.36 -3.58 -0.29
CA ALA A 1 -1.40 -3.45 1.16
C ALA A 1 -2.51 -4.30 1.80
N ALA A 2 -3.81 -4.12 1.50
CA ALA A 2 -4.88 -4.94 2.11
C ALA A 2 -4.78 -6.43 1.74
N SER A 3 -4.20 -6.77 0.60
CA SER A 3 -4.01 -8.16 0.15
C SER A 3 -3.00 -8.95 0.99
N ASP A 4 -2.10 -8.28 1.71
CA ASP A 4 -1.07 -8.94 2.51
C ASP A 4 -1.50 -9.21 3.96
N VAL A 5 -2.66 -8.70 4.38
CA VAL A 5 -3.21 -8.92 5.73
C VAL A 5 -3.81 -10.32 5.86
N TYR A 6 -4.38 -10.85 4.77
CA TYR A 6 -4.99 -12.18 4.75
C TYR A 6 -4.07 -13.16 4.05
N LYS A 7 -3.61 -14.16 4.79
CA LYS A 7 -2.82 -15.28 4.28
C LYS A 7 -3.73 -16.13 3.39
N ARG A 8 -3.47 -16.20 2.09
CA ARG A 8 -4.22 -16.99 1.11
C ARG A 8 -3.33 -17.32 -0.06
N GLN A 9 -3.80 -18.16 -0.95
CA GLN A 9 -3.07 -18.55 -2.15
C GLN A 9 -3.74 -17.94 -3.37
N ILE A 10 -2.93 -17.37 -4.26
CA ILE A 10 -3.35 -16.89 -5.57
C ILE A 10 -2.96 -17.95 -6.59
N ILE A 11 -3.91 -18.40 -7.41
CA ILE A 11 -3.60 -19.21 -8.58
C ILE A 11 -3.06 -18.26 -9.64
N TYR A 12 -1.75 -18.35 -9.89
CA TYR A 12 -1.05 -17.41 -10.71
C TYR A 12 -1.09 -17.84 -12.19
N ARG A 13 -1.92 -17.15 -12.98
CA ARG A 13 -1.91 -17.26 -14.44
C ARG A 13 -1.26 -16.01 -15.01
N ARG A 14 -0.15 -16.19 -15.71
CA ARG A 14 0.69 -15.09 -16.19
C ARG A 14 -0.09 -14.13 -17.08
N GLU A 15 -0.81 -14.66 -18.07
CA GLU A 15 -1.59 -13.87 -19.03
C GLU A 15 -2.67 -13.01 -18.36
N GLU A 16 -3.41 -13.58 -17.39
CA GLU A 16 -4.42 -12.86 -16.62
C GLU A 16 -3.79 -11.73 -15.78
N MET A 17 -2.65 -12.00 -15.14
CA MET A 17 -1.96 -11.02 -14.33
C MET A 17 -1.34 -9.90 -15.16
N GLU A 18 -0.73 -10.22 -16.32
CA GLU A 18 -0.20 -9.23 -17.26
C GLU A 18 -1.32 -8.31 -17.76
N LYS A 19 -2.48 -8.87 -18.13
CA LYS A 19 -3.66 -8.09 -18.53
C LYS A 19 -4.12 -7.14 -17.42
N ILE A 20 -4.18 -7.60 -16.15
CA ILE A 20 -4.57 -6.76 -15.01
C ILE A 20 -3.55 -5.64 -14.80
N ILE A 21 -2.24 -5.95 -14.89
CA ILE A 21 -1.16 -4.96 -14.73
C ILE A 21 -1.22 -3.90 -15.82
N GLU A 22 -1.54 -4.27 -17.05
CA GLU A 22 -1.60 -3.34 -18.19
C GLU A 22 -2.87 -2.51 -18.23
N THR A 23 -4.02 -3.13 -17.98
CA THR A 23 -5.32 -2.48 -18.18
C THR A 23 -6.00 -2.01 -16.89
N GLY A 24 -5.61 -2.56 -15.75
CA GLY A 24 -6.32 -2.36 -14.48
C GLY A 24 -7.61 -3.15 -14.35
N LEU A 25 -7.94 -3.98 -15.34
CA LEU A 25 -9.17 -4.79 -15.40
C LEU A 25 -8.86 -6.27 -15.57
N GLY A 26 -9.60 -7.10 -14.87
CA GLY A 26 -9.48 -8.56 -14.97
C GLY A 26 -9.86 -9.26 -13.70
N SER A 27 -9.65 -10.57 -13.64
CA SER A 27 -9.89 -11.35 -12.45
C SER A 27 -8.84 -12.45 -12.31
N PHE A 28 -8.59 -12.87 -11.10
CA PHE A 28 -7.75 -14.02 -10.79
C PHE A 28 -8.39 -14.84 -9.68
N GLN A 29 -8.04 -16.11 -9.60
CA GLN A 29 -8.58 -17.00 -8.58
C GLN A 29 -7.75 -16.97 -7.31
N ILE A 30 -8.45 -16.96 -6.18
CA ILE A 30 -7.89 -17.06 -4.83
C ILE A 30 -8.43 -18.30 -4.16
N ARG A 31 -7.58 -18.96 -3.38
CA ARG A 31 -7.90 -20.24 -2.76
C ARG A 31 -7.56 -20.22 -1.28
N SER A 32 -8.38 -20.88 -0.46
CA SER A 32 -8.11 -21.13 0.95
C SER A 32 -6.89 -22.01 1.15
N ARG A 33 -6.30 -21.92 2.34
CA ARG A 33 -5.27 -22.86 2.80
C ARG A 33 -5.84 -23.81 3.82
N TRP A 34 -5.42 -25.06 3.71
CA TRP A 34 -5.83 -26.11 4.60
C TRP A 34 -4.67 -27.05 4.91
N ARG A 35 -4.84 -27.83 5.95
CA ARG A 35 -3.95 -28.94 6.29
C ARG A 35 -4.77 -30.15 6.72
N TRP A 36 -4.21 -31.31 6.48
CA TRP A 36 -4.78 -32.58 6.92
C TRP A 36 -4.21 -32.98 8.27
N ILE A 37 -5.08 -33.38 9.22
CA ILE A 37 -4.72 -33.91 10.54
C ILE A 37 -5.17 -35.38 10.57
N PRO A 38 -4.27 -36.35 10.29
CA PRO A 38 -4.63 -37.75 10.14
C PRO A 38 -5.17 -38.35 11.42
N GLU A 39 -4.64 -37.98 12.57
CA GLU A 39 -4.99 -38.49 13.89
C GLU A 39 -6.45 -38.24 14.25
N GLU A 40 -6.95 -37.07 13.92
CA GLU A 40 -8.33 -36.66 14.16
C GLU A 40 -9.23 -36.85 12.95
N ARG A 41 -8.67 -37.14 11.79
CA ARG A 41 -9.35 -37.19 10.47
C ARG A 41 -10.06 -35.89 10.16
N ILE A 42 -9.39 -34.80 10.41
CA ILE A 42 -9.91 -33.44 10.21
C ILE A 42 -9.14 -32.74 9.10
N ILE A 43 -9.88 -32.11 8.19
CA ILE A 43 -9.35 -31.05 7.35
C ILE A 43 -9.53 -29.74 8.11
N GLU A 44 -8.42 -29.11 8.46
CA GLU A 44 -8.40 -27.79 9.07
C GLU A 44 -8.15 -26.73 8.00
N VAL A 45 -9.13 -25.85 7.77
CA VAL A 45 -8.99 -24.67 6.93
C VAL A 45 -8.62 -23.50 7.83
N TYR A 46 -7.41 -22.95 7.65
CA TYR A 46 -6.87 -21.87 8.48
C TYR A 46 -6.71 -20.55 7.75
N GLU A 47 -6.97 -20.50 6.45
CA GLU A 47 -7.00 -19.26 5.66
C GLU A 47 -8.09 -19.36 4.60
N ILE A 48 -8.91 -18.33 4.45
CA ILE A 48 -10.02 -18.28 3.49
C ILE A 48 -9.86 -17.08 2.53
N PRO A 49 -10.52 -17.10 1.35
CA PRO A 49 -10.60 -15.96 0.45
C PRO A 49 -11.16 -14.72 1.13
N TYR A 50 -10.64 -13.55 0.76
CA TYR A 50 -11.11 -12.25 1.28
C TYR A 50 -12.58 -11.96 0.90
N THR A 51 -13.06 -12.57 -0.18
CA THR A 51 -14.39 -12.36 -0.73
C THR A 51 -15.50 -13.06 0.05
N THR A 52 -15.16 -13.90 1.04
CA THR A 52 -16.11 -14.73 1.77
C THR A 52 -15.90 -14.68 3.28
N LYS A 53 -16.86 -15.25 4.03
CA LYS A 53 -16.83 -15.39 5.48
C LYS A 53 -16.95 -16.87 5.86
N THR A 54 -16.53 -17.23 7.08
CA THR A 54 -16.63 -18.59 7.64
C THR A 54 -18.04 -19.12 7.57
N ASP A 55 -19.02 -18.36 8.04
CA ASP A 55 -20.43 -18.74 8.06
C ASP A 55 -20.94 -19.15 6.68
N VAL A 56 -20.63 -18.34 5.65
CA VAL A 56 -21.07 -18.60 4.26
C VAL A 56 -20.50 -19.89 3.72
N ILE A 57 -19.23 -20.20 4.06
CA ILE A 57 -18.57 -21.46 3.66
C ILE A 57 -19.25 -22.63 4.34
N ILE A 58 -19.45 -22.56 5.65
CA ILE A 58 -20.05 -23.62 6.45
C ILE A 58 -21.48 -23.90 5.99
N GLU A 59 -22.31 -22.87 5.86
CA GLU A 59 -23.69 -23.01 5.36
C GLU A 59 -23.73 -23.68 3.98
N ARG A 60 -22.83 -23.30 3.10
CA ARG A 60 -22.75 -23.88 1.76
C ARG A 60 -22.35 -25.36 1.79
N ILE A 61 -21.39 -25.73 2.63
CA ILE A 61 -20.95 -27.13 2.79
C ILE A 61 -22.08 -27.97 3.40
N VAL A 62 -22.74 -27.45 4.44
CA VAL A 62 -23.89 -28.13 5.06
C VAL A 62 -25.03 -28.35 4.05
N LYS A 63 -25.29 -27.36 3.21
CA LYS A 63 -26.29 -27.50 2.13
C LYS A 63 -25.92 -28.59 1.14
N LEU A 64 -24.66 -28.63 0.68
CA LEU A 64 -24.16 -29.67 -0.23
C LEU A 64 -24.21 -31.07 0.39
N SER A 65 -23.97 -31.19 1.70
CA SER A 65 -24.10 -32.43 2.43
C SER A 65 -25.56 -32.91 2.50
N LYS A 66 -26.50 -32.00 2.81
CA LYS A 66 -27.94 -32.29 2.82
C LYS A 66 -28.48 -32.67 1.44
N GLU A 67 -27.97 -32.05 0.37
CA GLU A 67 -28.31 -32.39 -1.00
C GLU A 67 -27.69 -33.73 -1.48
N GLY A 68 -26.87 -34.37 -0.65
CA GLY A 68 -26.19 -35.63 -0.98
C GLY A 68 -25.04 -35.48 -1.99
N LYS A 69 -24.64 -34.23 -2.32
CA LYS A 69 -23.52 -33.98 -3.24
C LYS A 69 -22.17 -34.22 -2.60
N VAL A 70 -22.07 -34.02 -1.29
CA VAL A 70 -20.85 -34.24 -0.50
C VAL A 70 -21.23 -35.16 0.67
N LYS A 71 -21.05 -36.47 0.48
CA LYS A 71 -21.38 -37.51 1.47
C LYS A 71 -20.21 -37.87 2.38
N GLU A 72 -19.03 -37.40 2.03
CA GLU A 72 -17.73 -37.70 2.63
C GLU A 72 -17.53 -37.04 3.98
N ILE A 73 -18.24 -35.94 4.25
CA ILE A 73 -18.16 -35.14 5.49
C ILE A 73 -19.03 -35.79 6.57
N ALA A 74 -18.48 -35.93 7.78
CA ALA A 74 -19.19 -36.35 8.97
C ALA A 74 -19.76 -35.18 9.75
N ASP A 75 -18.93 -34.15 9.98
CA ASP A 75 -19.32 -32.92 10.69
C ASP A 75 -18.48 -31.71 10.22
N ILE A 76 -18.95 -30.51 10.51
CA ILE A 76 -18.22 -29.26 10.23
C ILE A 76 -18.45 -28.27 11.35
N ARG A 77 -17.36 -27.65 11.86
CA ARG A 77 -17.38 -26.72 12.98
C ARG A 77 -16.55 -25.49 12.70
N ASP A 78 -17.00 -24.34 13.21
CA ASP A 78 -16.16 -23.15 13.33
C ASP A 78 -15.47 -23.18 14.70
N GLU A 79 -14.17 -23.34 14.69
CA GLU A 79 -13.31 -23.33 15.87
C GLU A 79 -12.40 -22.09 15.89
N THR A 80 -12.83 -21.03 15.21
CA THR A 80 -12.10 -19.76 15.16
C THR A 80 -12.03 -19.12 16.55
N ASP A 81 -10.82 -18.83 16.99
CA ASP A 81 -10.51 -18.22 18.29
C ASP A 81 -9.50 -17.06 18.18
N LEU A 82 -8.98 -16.62 19.30
CA LEU A 82 -7.97 -15.54 19.36
C LEU A 82 -6.64 -15.91 18.68
N SER A 83 -6.36 -17.20 18.48
CA SER A 83 -5.16 -17.68 17.80
C SER A 83 -5.28 -17.61 16.26
N GLY A 84 -6.49 -17.55 15.74
CA GLY A 84 -6.75 -17.42 14.31
C GLY A 84 -8.00 -18.11 13.81
N LEU A 85 -8.18 -18.06 12.49
CA LEU A 85 -9.28 -18.74 11.81
C LEU A 85 -9.03 -20.24 11.78
N ARG A 86 -10.06 -21.02 12.14
CA ARG A 86 -10.06 -22.46 12.10
C ARG A 86 -11.45 -23.00 11.76
N ILE A 87 -11.61 -23.56 10.56
CA ILE A 87 -12.78 -24.35 10.19
C ILE A 87 -12.35 -25.82 10.20
N ALA A 88 -12.95 -26.61 11.07
CA ALA A 88 -12.70 -28.04 11.19
C ALA A 88 -13.75 -28.84 10.40
N ILE A 89 -13.30 -29.67 9.47
CA ILE A 89 -14.16 -30.55 8.65
C ILE A 89 -13.80 -31.99 8.96
N ASP A 90 -14.69 -32.70 9.66
CA ASP A 90 -14.50 -34.10 10.02
C ASP A 90 -14.84 -35.02 8.85
N LEU A 91 -13.93 -35.92 8.53
CA LEU A 91 -14.12 -36.89 7.43
C LEU A 91 -14.58 -38.26 7.89
N LYS A 92 -15.40 -38.88 7.08
CA LYS A 92 -15.72 -40.31 7.22
C LYS A 92 -14.49 -41.18 6.93
N ARG A 93 -14.54 -42.44 7.38
CA ARG A 93 -13.44 -43.38 7.15
C ARG A 93 -13.24 -43.67 5.66
N GLY A 94 -11.98 -43.70 5.21
CA GLY A 94 -11.62 -44.05 3.84
C GLY A 94 -11.77 -42.93 2.82
N VAL A 95 -12.04 -41.69 3.27
CA VAL A 95 -12.13 -40.52 2.38
C VAL A 95 -10.74 -39.95 2.11
N ASP A 96 -10.46 -39.65 0.85
CA ASP A 96 -9.26 -38.93 0.41
C ASP A 96 -9.47 -37.42 0.61
N PRO A 97 -8.67 -36.76 1.48
CA PRO A 97 -8.85 -35.36 1.78
C PRO A 97 -8.57 -34.44 0.56
N ASP A 98 -7.63 -34.80 -0.31
CA ASP A 98 -7.29 -33.99 -1.49
C ASP A 98 -8.43 -34.02 -2.51
N LYS A 99 -9.03 -35.18 -2.76
CA LYS A 99 -10.20 -35.30 -3.66
C LYS A 99 -11.39 -34.52 -3.11
N LEU A 100 -11.65 -34.61 -1.82
CA LEU A 100 -12.74 -33.85 -1.19
C LEU A 100 -12.49 -32.37 -1.28
N MET A 101 -11.28 -31.87 -0.97
CA MET A 101 -10.96 -30.46 -1.07
C MET A 101 -11.07 -29.94 -2.51
N ALA A 102 -10.65 -30.71 -3.50
CA ALA A 102 -10.83 -30.35 -4.90
C ALA A 102 -12.32 -30.19 -5.26
N LYS A 103 -13.19 -31.07 -4.74
CA LYS A 103 -14.65 -30.98 -4.90
C LYS A 103 -15.24 -29.74 -4.19
N LEU A 104 -14.79 -29.46 -2.98
CA LEU A 104 -15.22 -28.29 -2.20
C LEU A 104 -14.77 -26.97 -2.85
N TYR A 105 -13.56 -26.90 -3.41
CA TYR A 105 -13.09 -25.74 -4.15
C TYR A 105 -13.97 -25.37 -5.36
N ARG A 106 -14.54 -26.38 -6.04
CA ARG A 106 -15.45 -26.16 -7.18
C ARG A 106 -16.87 -25.78 -6.78
N SER A 107 -17.30 -26.20 -5.59
CA SER A 107 -18.70 -26.11 -5.16
C SER A 107 -18.97 -25.04 -4.11
N THR A 108 -17.91 -24.47 -3.54
CA THR A 108 -17.98 -23.48 -2.44
C THR A 108 -17.07 -22.30 -2.69
N THR A 109 -17.19 -21.27 -1.84
CA THR A 109 -16.32 -20.08 -1.85
C THR A 109 -14.98 -20.29 -1.16
N LEU A 110 -14.57 -21.54 -0.87
CA LEU A 110 -13.19 -21.86 -0.49
C LEU A 110 -12.18 -21.54 -1.60
N GLN A 111 -12.64 -21.55 -2.85
CA GLN A 111 -11.97 -20.94 -3.99
C GLN A 111 -12.94 -19.95 -4.63
N ASP A 112 -12.47 -18.75 -4.91
CA ASP A 112 -13.31 -17.69 -5.44
C ASP A 112 -12.53 -16.83 -6.44
N SER A 113 -13.24 -16.10 -7.26
CA SER A 113 -12.67 -15.17 -8.23
C SER A 113 -12.58 -13.78 -7.62
N PHE A 114 -11.39 -13.20 -7.66
CA PHE A 114 -11.16 -11.81 -7.25
C PHE A 114 -11.10 -10.92 -8.49
N SER A 115 -12.10 -10.06 -8.64
CA SER A 115 -12.17 -9.11 -9.74
C SER A 115 -11.36 -7.85 -9.42
N CYS A 116 -10.50 -7.45 -10.35
CA CYS A 116 -9.73 -6.22 -10.30
C CYS A 116 -10.39 -5.17 -11.17
N ASN A 117 -10.59 -3.99 -10.59
CA ASN A 117 -10.98 -2.78 -11.29
C ASN A 117 -10.24 -1.60 -10.64
N PHE A 118 -9.11 -1.20 -11.23
CA PHE A 118 -8.27 -0.15 -10.67
C PHE A 118 -8.79 1.22 -11.10
N ASN A 119 -9.90 1.62 -10.51
CA ASN A 119 -10.48 2.94 -10.72
C ASN A 119 -9.84 3.92 -9.71
N VAL A 120 -9.07 4.88 -10.23
CA VAL A 120 -8.34 5.88 -9.46
C VAL A 120 -8.72 7.29 -9.90
N LEU A 121 -8.57 8.25 -8.98
CA LEU A 121 -8.78 9.67 -9.29
C LEU A 121 -7.47 10.29 -9.77
N VAL A 122 -7.49 10.85 -10.97
CA VAL A 122 -6.39 11.65 -11.54
C VAL A 122 -6.95 13.02 -11.87
N ASP A 123 -6.41 14.06 -11.28
CA ASP A 123 -6.86 15.45 -11.41
C ASP A 123 -8.36 15.64 -11.11
N GLY A 124 -8.88 14.86 -10.14
CA GLY A 124 -10.30 14.88 -9.76
C GLY A 124 -11.23 14.04 -10.63
N TYR A 125 -10.74 13.41 -11.69
CA TYR A 125 -11.54 12.59 -12.59
C TYR A 125 -11.25 11.09 -12.38
N PRO A 126 -12.30 10.23 -12.32
CA PRO A 126 -12.11 8.79 -12.24
C PRO A 126 -11.60 8.23 -13.56
N ARG A 127 -10.53 7.42 -13.48
CA ARG A 127 -9.95 6.70 -14.63
C ARG A 127 -9.61 5.27 -14.24
N VAL A 128 -9.93 4.34 -15.11
CA VAL A 128 -9.46 2.96 -14.97
C VAL A 128 -8.09 2.86 -15.62
N MET A 129 -7.09 2.42 -14.84
CA MET A 129 -5.70 2.48 -15.26
C MET A 129 -4.95 1.22 -14.83
N GLY A 130 -4.02 0.77 -15.66
CA GLY A 130 -3.07 -0.28 -15.30
C GLY A 130 -2.04 0.20 -14.27
N VAL A 131 -1.38 -0.76 -13.61
CA VAL A 131 -0.41 -0.48 -12.54
C VAL A 131 0.71 0.45 -13.01
N ARG A 132 1.21 0.24 -14.24
CA ARG A 132 2.28 1.10 -14.80
C ARG A 132 1.81 2.55 -14.94
N GLN A 133 0.59 2.78 -15.41
CA GLN A 133 0.02 4.11 -15.57
C GLN A 133 -0.19 4.78 -14.20
N ILE A 134 -0.72 4.04 -13.22
CA ILE A 134 -0.91 4.54 -11.85
C ILE A 134 0.44 4.96 -11.25
N LEU A 135 1.49 4.15 -11.41
CA LEU A 135 2.81 4.48 -10.91
C LEU A 135 3.40 5.70 -11.63
N HIS A 136 3.16 5.84 -12.94
CA HIS A 136 3.62 7.00 -13.70
C HIS A 136 2.96 8.30 -13.23
N GLU A 137 1.64 8.31 -13.06
CA GLU A 137 0.91 9.46 -12.53
C GLU A 137 1.32 9.78 -11.08
N TRP A 138 1.54 8.75 -10.26
CA TRP A 138 2.04 8.95 -8.90
C TRP A 138 3.43 9.60 -8.88
N VAL A 139 4.35 9.15 -9.73
CA VAL A 139 5.71 9.72 -9.81
C VAL A 139 5.64 11.19 -10.26
N LYS A 140 4.83 11.49 -11.28
CA LYS A 140 4.62 12.87 -11.76
C LYS A 140 4.11 13.77 -10.62
N TRP A 141 3.05 13.35 -9.95
CA TRP A 141 2.50 14.07 -8.80
C TRP A 141 3.53 14.23 -7.66
N ARG A 142 4.32 13.18 -7.39
CA ARG A 142 5.33 13.21 -6.32
C ARG A 142 6.44 14.19 -6.62
N ILE A 143 6.91 14.27 -7.86
CA ILE A 143 7.90 15.23 -8.31
C ILE A 143 7.39 16.67 -8.09
N GLU A 144 6.18 16.97 -8.53
CA GLU A 144 5.57 18.28 -8.33
C GLU A 144 5.39 18.65 -6.85
N SER A 145 4.94 17.68 -6.05
CA SER A 145 4.75 17.87 -4.61
C SER A 145 6.08 18.11 -3.89
N THR A 146 7.12 17.37 -4.26
CA THR A 146 8.47 17.53 -3.71
C THR A 146 9.06 18.88 -4.13
N ARG A 147 8.90 19.26 -5.40
CA ARG A 147 9.33 20.60 -5.90
C ARG A 147 8.66 21.73 -5.14
N ARG A 148 7.33 21.65 -4.91
CA ARG A 148 6.61 22.68 -4.13
C ARG A 148 7.10 22.76 -2.69
N ARG A 149 7.35 21.62 -2.04
CA ARG A 149 7.92 21.56 -0.68
C ARG A 149 9.28 22.24 -0.62
N ILE A 150 10.20 21.88 -1.52
CA ILE A 150 11.56 22.44 -1.55
C ILE A 150 11.53 23.92 -1.86
N ASN A 151 10.69 24.39 -2.80
CA ASN A 151 10.52 25.81 -3.06
C ASN A 151 9.99 26.59 -1.85
N PHE A 152 9.07 26.01 -1.09
CA PHE A 152 8.57 26.63 0.13
C PHE A 152 9.68 26.73 1.19
N ASP A 153 10.46 25.67 1.38
CA ASP A 153 11.57 25.65 2.33
C ASP A 153 12.67 26.63 1.90
N LEU A 154 12.97 26.71 0.60
CA LEU A 154 13.90 27.66 0.02
C LEU A 154 13.43 29.11 0.27
N GLY A 155 12.16 29.40 -0.02
CA GLY A 155 11.60 30.73 0.24
C GLY A 155 11.74 31.18 1.71
N LYS A 156 11.38 30.28 2.63
CA LYS A 156 11.49 30.50 4.08
C LYS A 156 12.94 30.75 4.55
N LYS A 157 13.88 29.99 4.01
CA LYS A 157 15.30 30.14 4.35
C LYS A 157 15.87 31.42 3.73
N SER A 158 15.51 31.75 2.50
CA SER A 158 15.93 32.99 1.82
C SER A 158 15.40 34.26 2.51
N GLU A 159 14.11 34.25 2.91
CA GLU A 159 13.54 35.32 3.73
C GLU A 159 14.33 35.52 5.03
N ARG A 160 14.63 34.43 5.73
CA ARG A 160 15.40 34.49 6.98
C ARG A 160 16.83 34.95 6.76
N LEU A 161 17.51 34.49 5.71
CA LEU A 161 18.86 34.93 5.34
C LEU A 161 18.89 36.40 5.01
N HIS A 162 17.91 36.90 4.25
CA HIS A 162 17.75 38.28 3.91
C HIS A 162 17.67 39.22 5.14
N LEU A 163 16.86 38.81 6.15
CA LEU A 163 16.79 39.55 7.41
C LEU A 163 18.11 39.54 8.19
N LEU A 164 18.82 38.39 8.16
CA LEU A 164 20.10 38.25 8.85
C LEU A 164 21.22 39.07 8.19
N HIS A 165 21.22 39.24 6.87
CA HIS A 165 22.15 40.14 6.18
C HIS A 165 21.92 41.62 6.54
N GLY A 166 20.64 42.06 6.66
CA GLY A 166 20.34 43.40 7.18
C GLY A 166 20.86 43.61 8.62
N LEU A 167 20.72 42.57 9.45
CA LEU A 167 21.27 42.55 10.80
C LEU A 167 22.82 42.65 10.79
N GLU A 168 23.49 41.86 9.96
CA GLU A 168 24.94 41.84 9.80
C GLU A 168 25.47 43.23 9.44
N ALA A 169 24.84 43.90 8.46
CA ALA A 169 25.22 45.26 8.06
C ALA A 169 25.19 46.27 9.22
N ILE A 170 24.21 46.12 10.13
CA ILE A 170 24.08 47.00 11.30
C ILE A 170 25.04 46.57 12.43
N LEU A 171 25.28 45.30 12.62
CA LEU A 171 26.20 44.79 13.63
C LEU A 171 27.66 45.21 13.36
N LEU A 172 28.01 45.50 12.11
CA LEU A 172 29.32 46.05 11.74
C LEU A 172 29.53 47.47 12.24
N ASP A 173 28.46 48.29 12.44
CA ASP A 173 28.54 49.65 12.96
C ASP A 173 27.33 49.95 13.85
N ILE A 174 27.31 49.32 15.02
CA ILE A 174 26.23 49.44 16.00
C ILE A 174 26.11 50.88 16.53
N ASP A 175 27.22 51.56 16.73
CA ASP A 175 27.22 52.91 17.25
C ASP A 175 26.52 53.88 16.32
N LYS A 176 26.69 53.70 15.00
CA LYS A 176 25.97 54.45 13.97
C LYS A 176 24.45 54.17 14.02
N ALA A 177 24.08 52.90 14.21
CA ALA A 177 22.65 52.54 14.32
C ALA A 177 22.00 53.19 15.54
N ILE A 178 22.66 53.12 16.69
CA ILE A 178 22.21 53.77 17.93
C ILE A 178 22.13 55.31 17.74
N ALA A 179 23.12 55.90 17.10
CA ALA A 179 23.14 57.36 16.84
C ALA A 179 21.95 57.76 15.94
N ILE A 180 21.64 57.01 14.89
CA ILE A 180 20.49 57.24 14.01
C ILE A 180 19.18 57.15 14.81
N ILE A 181 18.99 56.09 15.57
CA ILE A 181 17.75 55.89 16.35
C ILE A 181 17.57 57.03 17.37
N ARG A 182 18.61 57.39 18.11
CA ARG A 182 18.57 58.43 19.14
C ARG A 182 18.42 59.81 18.53
N GLY A 183 18.95 60.04 17.33
CA GLY A 183 18.85 61.32 16.61
C GLY A 183 17.51 61.56 15.93
N THR A 184 16.71 60.50 15.75
CA THR A 184 15.39 60.55 15.11
C THR A 184 14.34 61.05 16.09
N LYS A 185 13.56 62.11 15.70
CA LYS A 185 12.55 62.70 16.56
C LYS A 185 11.20 62.00 16.57
N LEU A 186 10.82 61.39 15.46
CA LEU A 186 9.54 60.73 15.27
C LEU A 186 9.76 59.23 15.08
N GLU A 187 8.98 58.40 15.77
CA GLU A 187 9.05 56.95 15.68
C GLU A 187 8.90 56.44 14.24
N ALA A 188 7.98 57.05 13.48
CA ALA A 188 7.74 56.68 12.07
C ALA A 188 8.93 56.95 11.13
N GLU A 189 9.89 57.76 11.54
CA GLU A 189 11.09 58.10 10.74
C GLU A 189 12.29 57.18 11.06
N VAL A 190 12.19 56.29 12.08
CA VAL A 190 13.30 55.41 12.48
C VAL A 190 13.66 54.44 11.38
N VAL A 191 12.67 53.73 10.83
CA VAL A 191 12.86 52.78 9.75
C VAL A 191 13.44 53.44 8.49
N PRO A 192 12.84 54.53 7.94
CA PRO A 192 13.43 55.25 6.80
C PRO A 192 14.85 55.75 7.01
N ASN A 193 15.19 56.19 8.23
CA ASN A 193 16.53 56.64 8.53
C ASN A 193 17.56 55.52 8.64
N LEU A 194 17.19 54.37 9.17
CA LEU A 194 18.01 53.16 9.16
C LEU A 194 18.25 52.68 7.73
N MET A 195 17.20 52.64 6.89
CA MET A 195 17.32 52.27 5.48
C MET A 195 18.37 53.14 4.76
N LYS A 196 18.28 54.43 4.90
CA LYS A 196 19.25 55.37 4.30
C LYS A 196 20.64 55.25 4.88
N GLY A 197 20.75 55.01 6.19
CA GLY A 197 22.02 54.90 6.89
C GLY A 197 22.85 53.69 6.56
N PHE A 198 22.20 52.56 6.28
CA PHE A 198 22.85 51.27 6.09
C PHE A 198 22.60 50.65 4.70
N ASP A 199 21.87 51.35 3.84
CA ASP A 199 21.49 50.85 2.50
C ASP A 199 20.77 49.50 2.56
N ILE A 200 19.84 49.36 3.50
CA ILE A 200 19.01 48.16 3.73
C ILE A 200 17.55 48.46 3.37
N ASP A 201 16.78 47.42 3.10
CA ASP A 201 15.36 47.59 2.79
C ASP A 201 14.48 47.75 4.06
N GLU A 202 13.19 48.02 3.83
CA GLU A 202 12.21 48.29 4.89
C GLU A 202 12.08 47.09 5.84
N THR A 203 11.99 45.82 5.29
CA THR A 203 11.81 44.64 6.09
C THR A 203 13.02 44.30 6.95
N GLN A 204 14.22 44.57 6.46
CA GLN A 204 15.47 44.48 7.20
C GLN A 204 15.56 45.56 8.30
N ALA A 205 15.19 46.80 7.97
CA ALA A 205 15.23 47.93 8.90
C ALA A 205 14.20 47.76 10.03
N GLU A 206 12.99 47.28 9.76
CA GLU A 206 11.99 46.92 10.77
C GLU A 206 12.50 45.82 11.70
N PHE A 207 13.03 44.72 11.12
CA PHE A 207 13.57 43.61 11.90
C PHE A 207 14.67 44.07 12.88
N VAL A 208 15.49 45.01 12.45
CA VAL A 208 16.56 45.53 13.28
C VAL A 208 16.03 46.54 14.32
N ALA A 209 15.07 47.41 13.97
CA ALA A 209 14.44 48.31 14.91
C ALA A 209 13.76 47.61 16.10
N GLU A 210 13.25 46.43 15.86
CA GLU A 210 12.64 45.55 16.90
C GLU A 210 13.66 44.76 17.74
N LEU A 211 14.96 44.89 17.44
CA LEU A 211 15.98 44.11 18.13
C LEU A 211 16.11 44.55 19.59
N LYS A 212 16.07 43.56 20.50
CA LYS A 212 16.25 43.84 21.93
C LYS A 212 17.71 44.21 22.23
N LEU A 213 17.96 45.25 22.98
CA LEU A 213 19.30 45.71 23.36
C LEU A 213 20.19 44.60 23.95
N ARG A 214 19.60 43.67 24.69
CA ARG A 214 20.35 42.52 25.23
C ARG A 214 20.94 41.60 24.16
N ASN A 215 20.43 41.64 22.92
CA ASN A 215 20.88 40.86 21.80
C ASN A 215 22.03 41.50 21.01
N ILE A 216 22.53 42.64 21.49
CA ILE A 216 23.67 43.37 20.90
C ILE A 216 24.94 42.99 21.68
N ASN A 217 25.22 41.70 21.81
CA ASN A 217 26.44 41.23 22.47
C ASN A 217 27.26 40.38 21.49
N GLU A 218 28.54 40.21 21.80
CA GLU A 218 29.50 39.50 20.95
C GLU A 218 29.05 38.05 20.67
N GLU A 219 28.55 37.37 21.67
CA GLU A 219 28.06 35.97 21.54
C GLU A 219 26.88 35.89 20.54
N TYR A 220 25.93 36.80 20.62
CA TYR A 220 24.80 36.84 19.71
C TYR A 220 25.25 37.11 18.27
N ILE A 221 26.19 38.04 18.08
CA ILE A 221 26.77 38.38 16.76
C ILE A 221 27.43 37.13 16.16
N LEU A 222 28.32 36.47 16.90
CA LEU A 222 29.02 35.28 16.46
C LEU A 222 28.05 34.12 16.08
N ASN A 223 26.98 33.95 16.86
CA ASN A 223 25.96 32.96 16.56
C ASN A 223 25.19 33.31 15.29
N ARG A 224 24.88 34.57 15.02
CA ARG A 224 24.19 34.99 13.79
C ARG A 224 25.06 34.84 12.56
N THR A 225 26.33 35.14 12.63
CA THR A 225 27.26 34.88 11.51
C THR A 225 27.36 33.39 11.18
N LYS A 226 27.38 32.52 12.18
CA LYS A 226 27.30 31.06 11.96
C LYS A 226 25.97 30.64 11.34
N ASP A 227 24.86 31.24 11.81
CA ASP A 227 23.53 30.97 11.24
C ASP A 227 23.46 31.37 9.76
N ILE A 228 24.06 32.49 9.36
CA ILE A 228 24.16 32.99 7.98
C ILE A 228 24.87 31.94 7.12
N ALA A 229 26.11 31.59 7.46
CA ALA A 229 26.89 30.60 6.70
C ALA A 229 26.18 29.24 6.55
N LYS A 230 25.49 28.81 7.63
CA LYS A 230 24.69 27.60 7.58
C LYS A 230 23.48 27.71 6.64
N LEU A 231 22.75 28.84 6.70
CA LEU A 231 21.60 29.04 5.82
C LEU A 231 22.02 29.15 4.35
N GLU A 232 23.14 29.83 4.06
CA GLU A 232 23.70 29.89 2.70
C GLU A 232 24.00 28.48 2.14
N SER A 233 24.64 27.61 2.95
CA SER A 233 24.89 26.22 2.56
C SER A 233 23.59 25.46 2.31
N GLU A 234 22.60 25.59 3.22
CA GLU A 234 21.31 24.90 3.10
C GLU A 234 20.50 25.42 1.88
N ILE A 235 20.59 26.70 1.55
CA ILE A 235 19.96 27.28 0.36
C ILE A 235 20.60 26.74 -0.90
N ALA A 236 21.95 26.73 -0.97
CA ALA A 236 22.68 26.20 -2.11
C ALA A 236 22.34 24.72 -2.36
N GLU A 237 22.21 23.91 -1.30
CA GLU A 237 21.77 22.50 -1.40
C GLU A 237 20.34 22.38 -2.00
N LEU A 238 19.40 23.22 -1.55
CA LEU A 238 18.03 23.22 -2.05
C LEU A 238 17.96 23.68 -3.52
N GLU A 239 18.74 24.69 -3.90
CA GLU A 239 18.86 25.17 -5.28
C GLU A 239 19.46 24.08 -6.18
N GLU A 240 20.47 23.34 -5.72
CA GLU A 240 21.06 22.21 -6.45
C GLU A 240 20.00 21.12 -6.67
N ILE A 241 19.18 20.78 -5.66
CA ILE A 241 18.11 19.81 -5.83
C ILE A 241 17.08 20.28 -6.86
N LEU A 242 16.73 21.56 -6.87
CA LEU A 242 15.77 22.14 -7.81
C LEU A 242 16.32 22.29 -9.24
N SER A 243 17.64 22.30 -9.41
CA SER A 243 18.31 22.51 -10.72
C SER A 243 17.97 21.43 -11.74
N SER A 244 17.67 20.20 -11.31
CA SER A 244 17.32 19.11 -12.21
C SER A 244 16.21 18.20 -11.64
N GLU A 245 15.43 17.61 -12.56
CA GLU A 245 14.42 16.60 -12.19
C GLU A 245 15.05 15.31 -11.63
N GLU A 246 16.26 14.99 -12.06
CA GLU A 246 17.00 13.82 -11.59
C GLU A 246 17.36 13.95 -10.12
N ASN A 247 17.78 15.14 -9.67
CA ASN A 247 18.06 15.41 -8.27
C ASN A 247 16.78 15.27 -7.41
N ILE A 248 15.65 15.76 -7.89
CA ILE A 248 14.36 15.58 -7.21
C ILE A 248 13.99 14.09 -7.13
N LYS A 249 14.18 13.31 -8.20
CA LYS A 249 13.95 11.86 -8.21
C LYS A 249 14.86 11.14 -7.23
N LYS A 250 16.10 11.58 -7.08
CA LYS A 250 17.04 11.02 -6.10
C LYS A 250 16.52 11.23 -4.67
N VAL A 251 16.09 12.44 -4.32
CA VAL A 251 15.48 12.74 -3.01
C VAL A 251 14.27 11.83 -2.76
N ILE A 252 13.38 11.66 -3.75
CA ILE A 252 12.22 10.78 -3.63
C ILE A 252 12.65 9.32 -3.42
N SER A 253 13.66 8.86 -4.15
CA SER A 253 14.20 7.50 -4.03
C SER A 253 14.77 7.23 -2.64
N ASP A 254 15.53 8.19 -2.09
CA ASP A 254 16.12 8.08 -0.76
C ASP A 254 15.06 8.07 0.34
N GLU A 255 14.02 8.91 0.23
CA GLU A 255 12.87 8.89 1.13
C GLU A 255 12.13 7.55 1.08
N LEU A 256 11.90 7.00 -0.12
CA LEU A 256 11.26 5.69 -0.27
C LEU A 256 12.12 4.55 0.27
N ALA A 257 13.44 4.60 0.10
CA ALA A 257 14.36 3.62 0.66
C ALA A 257 14.33 3.64 2.20
N ALA A 258 14.28 4.82 2.81
CA ALA A 258 14.14 4.98 4.25
C ALA A 258 12.82 4.39 4.78
N VAL A 259 11.70 4.67 4.10
CA VAL A 259 10.38 4.11 4.42
C VAL A 259 10.39 2.59 4.26
N ASN A 260 10.96 2.09 3.18
CA ASN A 260 11.05 0.64 2.94
C ASN A 260 11.85 -0.05 4.05
N LYS A 261 13.02 0.49 4.42
CA LYS A 261 13.83 -0.06 5.51
C LYS A 261 13.07 -0.14 6.84
N LYS A 262 12.22 0.84 7.13
CA LYS A 262 11.47 0.93 8.39
C LYS A 262 10.23 0.04 8.43
N TYR A 263 9.53 -0.12 7.30
CA TYR A 263 8.20 -0.71 7.25
C TYR A 263 8.08 -1.95 6.36
N VAL A 264 9.21 -2.46 5.82
CA VAL A 264 9.17 -3.68 5.02
C VAL A 264 8.67 -4.85 5.85
N MET A 265 7.70 -5.56 5.31
CA MET A 265 7.19 -6.82 5.86
C MET A 265 7.20 -7.88 4.76
N PRO A 266 7.51 -9.15 5.11
CA PRO A 266 7.45 -10.23 4.14
C PRO A 266 6.02 -10.42 3.62
N ARG A 267 5.91 -10.72 2.33
CA ARG A 267 4.62 -10.99 1.70
C ARG A 267 4.02 -12.27 2.27
N ARG A 268 2.77 -12.24 2.72
CA ARG A 268 2.06 -13.37 3.33
C ARG A 268 1.26 -14.18 2.32
N THR A 269 0.84 -13.56 1.22
CA THR A 269 0.06 -14.22 0.17
C THR A 269 0.93 -15.23 -0.59
N GLY A 270 0.53 -16.50 -0.59
CA GLY A 270 1.18 -17.58 -1.34
C GLY A 270 0.79 -17.54 -2.82
N ARG A 271 1.70 -18.01 -3.67
CA ARG A 271 1.47 -18.21 -5.11
C ARG A 271 1.44 -19.69 -5.40
N ILE A 272 0.44 -20.15 -6.13
CA ILE A 272 0.32 -21.51 -6.66
C ILE A 272 0.35 -21.43 -8.18
N GLU A 273 1.15 -22.27 -8.80
CA GLU A 273 1.14 -22.41 -10.25
C GLU A 273 -0.07 -23.26 -10.70
N PRO A 274 -0.63 -23.00 -11.89
CA PRO A 274 -1.80 -23.72 -12.37
C PRO A 274 -1.64 -25.25 -12.43
N HIS A 275 -0.44 -25.74 -12.69
CA HIS A 275 -0.13 -27.16 -12.75
C HIS A 275 -0.08 -27.86 -11.36
N GLU A 276 0.03 -27.09 -10.28
CA GLU A 276 -0.02 -27.61 -8.90
C GLU A 276 -1.47 -27.76 -8.41
N VAL A 277 -2.44 -27.30 -9.20
CA VAL A 277 -3.86 -27.42 -8.88
C VAL A 277 -4.34 -28.80 -9.25
N ILE A 278 -4.69 -29.61 -8.24
CA ILE A 278 -5.27 -30.93 -8.46
C ILE A 278 -6.65 -30.75 -9.08
N GLU A 279 -6.79 -31.09 -10.35
CA GLU A 279 -8.08 -31.16 -11.04
C GLU A 279 -8.63 -32.59 -10.86
N VAL A 280 -9.72 -32.71 -10.11
CA VAL A 280 -10.46 -33.97 -9.99
C VAL A 280 -11.61 -33.97 -10.98
N SER A 281 -11.67 -34.95 -11.84
CA SER A 281 -12.87 -35.19 -12.65
C SER A 281 -14.04 -35.48 -11.71
N LEU A 282 -15.11 -34.68 -11.84
CA LEU A 282 -16.36 -34.91 -11.10
C LEU A 282 -17.33 -35.79 -11.89
N GLU A 283 -16.89 -36.44 -12.95
CA GLU A 283 -17.71 -37.47 -13.56
C GLU A 283 -18.06 -38.46 -12.48
N PRO A 284 -19.34 -38.76 -12.27
CA PRO A 284 -19.73 -39.78 -11.33
C PRO A 284 -18.98 -41.07 -11.73
N GLU A 285 -18.18 -41.62 -10.81
CA GLU A 285 -17.65 -42.96 -10.99
C GLU A 285 -18.87 -43.86 -11.20
N VAL A 286 -19.13 -44.18 -12.45
CA VAL A 286 -20.15 -45.17 -12.77
C VAL A 286 -19.57 -46.51 -12.31
N GLU A 287 -20.10 -47.02 -11.22
CA GLU A 287 -19.72 -48.36 -10.74
C GLU A 287 -19.86 -49.34 -11.91
N GLU A 288 -18.73 -49.88 -12.36
CA GLU A 288 -18.72 -50.95 -13.34
C GLU A 288 -19.24 -52.21 -12.66
N TYR A 289 -20.45 -52.62 -13.01
CA TYR A 289 -21.04 -53.87 -12.58
C TYR A 289 -21.48 -54.67 -13.80
N PRO A 290 -21.38 -56.02 -13.72
CA PRO A 290 -21.84 -56.88 -14.80
C PRO A 290 -23.34 -56.72 -15.01
N VAL A 291 -23.70 -56.52 -16.27
CA VAL A 291 -25.11 -56.36 -16.68
C VAL A 291 -25.42 -57.28 -17.86
N THR A 292 -26.58 -57.91 -17.81
CA THR A 292 -27.14 -58.66 -18.94
C THR A 292 -28.06 -57.73 -19.73
N ILE A 293 -27.77 -57.57 -21.03
CA ILE A 293 -28.59 -56.76 -21.93
C ILE A 293 -29.39 -57.73 -22.81
N MET A 294 -30.71 -57.64 -22.75
CA MET A 294 -31.62 -58.37 -23.62
C MET A 294 -32.23 -57.45 -24.68
N LEU A 295 -32.15 -57.88 -25.93
CA LEU A 295 -32.80 -57.24 -27.06
C LEU A 295 -33.91 -58.15 -27.58
N SER A 296 -35.18 -57.68 -27.57
CA SER A 296 -36.31 -58.44 -28.13
C SER A 296 -36.32 -58.33 -29.65
N ARG A 297 -37.04 -59.22 -30.33
CA ARG A 297 -37.27 -59.18 -31.79
C ARG A 297 -37.98 -57.91 -32.24
N ASP A 298 -38.75 -57.30 -31.35
CA ASP A 298 -39.52 -56.08 -31.61
C ASP A 298 -38.73 -54.79 -31.30
N GLY A 299 -37.38 -54.92 -31.03
CA GLY A 299 -36.52 -53.76 -30.82
C GLY A 299 -36.49 -53.20 -29.39
N TYR A 300 -37.09 -53.87 -28.39
CA TYR A 300 -37.04 -53.44 -27.00
C TYR A 300 -35.72 -53.90 -26.34
N LEU A 301 -35.02 -52.93 -25.69
CA LEU A 301 -33.79 -53.18 -24.97
C LEU A 301 -34.05 -53.17 -23.46
N LYS A 302 -33.68 -54.25 -22.75
CA LYS A 302 -33.81 -54.35 -21.29
C LYS A 302 -32.45 -54.64 -20.68
N LYS A 303 -32.06 -53.77 -19.72
CA LYS A 303 -30.87 -53.94 -18.87
C LYS A 303 -31.28 -54.67 -17.59
N MET A 304 -30.59 -55.75 -17.23
CA MET A 304 -30.76 -56.46 -15.98
C MET A 304 -29.42 -56.53 -15.26
N THR A 305 -29.43 -56.34 -13.95
CA THR A 305 -28.27 -56.55 -13.07
C THR A 305 -28.31 -57.99 -12.57
N ASP A 306 -27.19 -58.69 -12.64
CA ASP A 306 -27.06 -60.00 -11.98
C ASP A 306 -27.15 -59.76 -10.45
N ARG A 307 -28.00 -60.52 -9.80
CA ARG A 307 -28.21 -60.45 -8.35
C ARG A 307 -27.08 -61.13 -7.62
#